data_3dc460a2e3cbb7747d95a51565e55848
#
_entry.id   3dc460a2e3cbb7747d95a51565e55848
#
_cell.length_a   1.000
_cell.length_b   1.000
_cell.length_c   1.000
_cell.angle_alpha   90.00
_cell.angle_beta   90.00
_cell.angle_gamma   90.00
#
_symmetry.space_group_name_H-M   'P 1'
#
loop_
_entity.id
_entity.type
_entity.pdbx_description
1 polymer ?
#
loop_
_entity_poly.entity_id
_entity_poly.type
_entity_poly.pdbx_seq_one_letter_code
_entity_poly.pdbx_strand_id
1 'polypeptide(L)'
;MRIQFPVAAVAATAAVAALGRRPRSEDDLRGEVAVVTGASRGLGLLLATELAQRGCRLLICARDQAELDEAATRLRALGAEVATLACDVADGESATRLVEAAQEQYGRLDIVISNAGVIRVGPVESTTAADFEDAVAIMALAPARLALAALPVMQAQGHGRIVTITSLGGKVGVPHLLPYSTAKFAAVGFSEGLRAELGRGPVTVTTVVPGLMRTGSHVNAEFAGQRDKEFTWFGLGASLPLISMDAERAARQIVAGVAQRRPEIFLTPAGQVVSRVAGLAPELTTAVLHAVQSLILPDPGGDTEAVPGHRLRAALPQPVFGALTSMGRAAAARFNETRAAERP
;
A
#
# COMPACT_ATOMS: atom_id res chain seq x y z
N MET A 1 -6.57 39.97 -20.27
CA MET A 1 -5.77 39.03 -21.08
C MET A 1 -6.23 37.63 -20.74
N ARG A 2 -7.08 37.01 -21.58
CA ARG A 2 -7.62 35.66 -21.36
C ARG A 2 -6.59 34.65 -21.89
N ILE A 3 -5.99 33.88 -21.01
CA ILE A 3 -5.12 32.76 -21.40
C ILE A 3 -6.03 31.61 -21.80
N GLN A 4 -6.19 31.38 -23.12
CA GLN A 4 -6.84 30.18 -23.64
C GLN A 4 -5.80 29.07 -23.66
N PHE A 5 -5.94 28.08 -22.79
CA PHE A 5 -5.21 26.82 -22.90
C PHE A 5 -5.84 25.99 -24.03
N PRO A 6 -5.07 25.54 -25.02
CA PRO A 6 -5.63 24.74 -26.10
C PRO A 6 -5.96 23.33 -25.61
N VAL A 7 -7.24 22.98 -25.60
CA VAL A 7 -7.78 21.65 -25.30
C VAL A 7 -7.15 20.54 -26.20
N ALA A 8 -6.56 20.94 -27.33
CA ALA A 8 -5.84 20.05 -28.24
C ALA A 8 -4.56 19.42 -27.66
N ALA A 9 -3.95 20.01 -26.62
CA ALA A 9 -2.72 19.47 -26.00
C ALA A 9 -3.00 18.23 -25.12
N VAL A 10 -4.20 18.08 -24.58
CA VAL A 10 -4.57 16.95 -23.73
C VAL A 10 -4.90 15.69 -24.56
N ALA A 11 -5.39 15.85 -25.79
CA ALA A 11 -5.69 14.73 -26.68
C ALA A 11 -4.43 14.15 -27.35
N ALA A 12 -3.38 14.95 -27.56
CA ALA A 12 -2.13 14.49 -28.17
C ALA A 12 -1.28 13.63 -27.23
N THR A 13 -1.42 13.78 -25.89
CA THR A 13 -0.69 12.99 -24.90
C THR A 13 -1.18 11.53 -24.80
N ALA A 14 -2.41 11.24 -25.20
CA ALA A 14 -2.94 9.87 -25.16
C ALA A 14 -2.46 9.00 -26.34
N ALA A 15 -2.15 9.59 -27.47
CA ALA A 15 -1.80 8.86 -28.70
C ALA A 15 -0.31 8.48 -28.79
N VAL A 16 0.59 9.22 -28.13
CA VAL A 16 2.05 8.98 -28.19
C VAL A 16 2.52 7.89 -27.23
N ALA A 17 1.75 7.54 -26.22
CA ALA A 17 2.11 6.52 -25.23
C ALA A 17 2.00 5.07 -25.74
N ALA A 18 1.41 4.85 -26.92
CA ALA A 18 1.17 3.50 -27.47
C ALA A 18 2.27 2.97 -28.40
N LEU A 19 3.23 3.80 -28.79
CA LEU A 19 4.30 3.40 -29.72
C LEU A 19 5.60 3.06 -29.00
N GLY A 20 5.86 1.78 -28.81
CA GLY A 20 7.21 1.26 -28.69
C GLY A 20 7.70 0.83 -27.32
N ARG A 21 7.01 -0.08 -26.63
CA ARG A 21 7.65 -0.91 -25.59
C ARG A 21 7.57 -2.37 -25.97
N ARG A 22 8.71 -2.96 -26.32
CA ARG A 22 8.84 -4.43 -26.34
C ARG A 22 8.56 -4.94 -24.91
N PRO A 23 7.75 -5.99 -24.75
CA PRO A 23 7.60 -6.62 -23.46
C PRO A 23 8.97 -7.17 -23.05
N ARG A 24 9.51 -6.69 -21.93
CA ARG A 24 10.68 -7.29 -21.29
C ARG A 24 10.22 -8.61 -20.68
N SER A 25 11.11 -9.62 -20.69
CA SER A 25 10.84 -10.92 -20.06
C SER A 25 10.66 -10.75 -18.53
N GLU A 26 9.93 -11.68 -17.92
CA GLU A 26 9.74 -11.70 -16.44
C GLU A 26 11.05 -11.83 -15.67
N ASP A 27 12.16 -12.16 -16.33
CA ASP A 27 13.53 -12.29 -15.78
C ASP A 27 14.27 -10.95 -15.59
N ASP A 28 13.67 -9.83 -15.97
CA ASP A 28 14.31 -8.50 -15.95
C ASP A 28 14.71 -7.97 -14.56
N LEU A 29 14.37 -8.64 -13.47
CA LEU A 29 14.68 -8.23 -12.10
C LEU A 29 15.81 -9.04 -11.44
N ARG A 30 16.35 -10.06 -12.11
CA ARG A 30 17.42 -10.91 -11.56
C ARG A 30 18.68 -10.10 -11.23
N GLY A 31 19.13 -10.22 -9.97
CA GLY A 31 20.28 -9.51 -9.43
C GLY A 31 20.03 -8.04 -9.09
N GLU A 32 18.82 -7.51 -9.33
CA GLU A 32 18.44 -6.18 -8.85
C GLU A 32 18.28 -6.17 -7.33
N VAL A 33 18.56 -5.04 -6.70
CA VAL A 33 18.43 -4.83 -5.26
C VAL A 33 17.14 -4.07 -4.99
N ALA A 34 16.29 -4.65 -4.14
CA ALA A 34 15.01 -4.06 -3.77
C ALA A 34 14.92 -3.79 -2.27
N VAL A 35 14.54 -2.56 -1.91
CA VAL A 35 14.12 -2.18 -0.55
C VAL A 35 12.61 -2.26 -0.47
N VAL A 36 12.07 -2.98 0.54
CA VAL A 36 10.62 -3.09 0.76
C VAL A 36 10.29 -2.72 2.19
N THR A 37 9.50 -1.66 2.39
CA THR A 37 9.06 -1.24 3.72
C THR A 37 7.78 -1.95 4.16
N GLY A 38 7.66 -2.23 5.47
CA GLY A 38 6.53 -2.98 6.02
C GLY A 38 6.47 -4.42 5.50
N ALA A 39 7.64 -5.08 5.37
CA ALA A 39 7.78 -6.37 4.71
C ALA A 39 7.80 -7.58 5.68
N SER A 40 7.56 -7.39 6.97
CA SER A 40 7.49 -8.48 7.94
C SER A 40 6.21 -9.33 7.79
N ARG A 41 5.15 -8.75 7.21
CA ARG A 41 3.84 -9.41 7.07
C ARG A 41 3.00 -8.86 5.91
N GLY A 42 1.84 -9.48 5.68
CA GLY A 42 0.82 -9.01 4.75
C GLY A 42 1.31 -8.83 3.32
N LEU A 43 0.89 -7.74 2.68
CA LEU A 43 1.27 -7.43 1.30
C LEU A 43 2.78 -7.22 1.14
N GLY A 44 3.44 -6.57 2.11
CA GLY A 44 4.88 -6.33 2.04
C GLY A 44 5.70 -7.61 1.97
N LEU A 45 5.36 -8.62 2.79
CA LEU A 45 5.97 -9.95 2.73
C LEU A 45 5.70 -10.64 1.39
N LEU A 46 4.50 -10.51 0.84
CA LEU A 46 4.16 -11.08 -0.47
C LEU A 46 4.91 -10.39 -1.62
N LEU A 47 5.07 -9.07 -1.56
CA LEU A 47 5.88 -8.32 -2.53
C LEU A 47 7.35 -8.75 -2.47
N ALA A 48 7.90 -8.88 -1.26
CA ALA A 48 9.26 -9.40 -1.05
C ALA A 48 9.40 -10.84 -1.58
N THR A 49 8.39 -11.69 -1.37
CA THR A 49 8.34 -13.06 -1.89
C THR A 49 8.38 -13.09 -3.42
N GLU A 50 7.56 -12.28 -4.09
CA GLU A 50 7.53 -12.21 -5.55
C GLU A 50 8.83 -11.66 -6.14
N LEU A 51 9.47 -10.68 -5.47
CA LEU A 51 10.79 -10.17 -5.86
C LEU A 51 11.87 -11.22 -5.69
N ALA A 52 11.86 -11.96 -4.56
CA ALA A 52 12.77 -13.08 -4.30
C ALA A 52 12.69 -14.15 -5.40
N GLN A 53 11.48 -14.55 -5.77
CA GLN A 53 11.24 -15.54 -6.84
C GLN A 53 11.73 -15.07 -8.22
N ARG A 54 11.82 -13.75 -8.44
CA ARG A 54 12.39 -13.15 -9.65
C ARG A 54 13.90 -12.92 -9.56
N GLY A 55 14.53 -13.35 -8.45
CA GLY A 55 15.98 -13.31 -8.26
C GLY A 55 16.51 -11.96 -7.79
N CYS A 56 15.69 -11.11 -7.19
CA CYS A 56 16.16 -9.89 -6.53
C CYS A 56 16.89 -10.22 -5.23
N ARG A 57 17.86 -9.38 -4.86
CA ARG A 57 18.42 -9.26 -3.53
C ARG A 57 17.59 -8.26 -2.73
N LEU A 58 17.33 -8.55 -1.47
CA LEU A 58 16.33 -7.84 -0.69
C LEU A 58 16.91 -7.17 0.55
N LEU A 59 16.54 -5.91 0.79
CA LEU A 59 16.58 -5.29 2.10
C LEU A 59 15.13 -5.07 2.55
N ILE A 60 14.71 -5.79 3.59
CA ILE A 60 13.35 -5.66 4.13
C ILE A 60 13.36 -4.90 5.45
N CYS A 61 12.34 -4.08 5.66
CA CYS A 61 12.23 -3.25 6.86
C CYS A 61 10.84 -3.35 7.49
N ALA A 62 10.81 -3.37 8.81
CA ALA A 62 9.63 -3.19 9.66
C ALA A 62 10.10 -2.76 11.05
N ARG A 63 9.17 -2.46 11.96
CA ARG A 63 9.50 -2.02 13.32
C ARG A 63 9.99 -3.15 14.22
N ASP A 64 9.46 -4.34 14.03
CA ASP A 64 9.72 -5.50 14.87
C ASP A 64 10.79 -6.41 14.26
N GLN A 65 11.93 -6.53 14.96
CA GLN A 65 13.07 -7.34 14.51
C GLN A 65 12.72 -8.83 14.44
N ALA A 66 11.96 -9.37 15.40
CA ALA A 66 11.64 -10.78 15.41
C ALA A 66 10.70 -11.19 14.26
N GLU A 67 9.74 -10.32 13.91
CA GLU A 67 8.92 -10.52 12.71
C GLU A 67 9.76 -10.44 11.43
N LEU A 68 10.74 -9.53 11.37
CA LEU A 68 11.66 -9.41 10.24
C LEU A 68 12.54 -10.65 10.07
N ASP A 69 13.08 -11.20 11.16
CA ASP A 69 13.94 -12.37 11.12
C ASP A 69 13.20 -13.60 10.60
N GLU A 70 11.92 -13.73 10.97
CA GLU A 70 11.09 -14.79 10.42
C GLU A 70 10.78 -14.58 8.94
N ALA A 71 10.38 -13.36 8.55
CA ALA A 71 10.15 -13.03 7.15
C ALA A 71 11.42 -13.30 6.32
N ALA A 72 12.59 -12.88 6.81
CA ALA A 72 13.88 -13.15 6.17
C ALA A 72 14.18 -14.65 6.05
N THR A 73 13.88 -15.45 7.08
CA THR A 73 14.04 -16.90 7.04
C THR A 73 13.20 -17.52 5.93
N ARG A 74 11.93 -17.12 5.80
CA ARG A 74 11.06 -17.59 4.72
C ARG A 74 11.57 -17.19 3.34
N LEU A 75 12.07 -15.97 3.18
CA LEU A 75 12.59 -15.48 1.91
C LEU A 75 13.92 -16.16 1.53
N ARG A 76 14.81 -16.39 2.51
CA ARG A 76 16.06 -17.15 2.31
C ARG A 76 15.81 -18.61 1.91
N ALA A 77 14.74 -19.22 2.44
CA ALA A 77 14.32 -20.56 2.02
C ALA A 77 13.91 -20.64 0.53
N LEU A 78 13.58 -19.51 -0.11
CA LEU A 78 13.36 -19.41 -1.55
C LEU A 78 14.66 -19.18 -2.34
N GLY A 79 15.81 -19.13 -1.68
CA GLY A 79 17.13 -18.90 -2.29
C GLY A 79 17.49 -17.41 -2.45
N ALA A 80 16.75 -16.49 -1.86
CA ALA A 80 17.04 -15.06 -1.95
C ALA A 80 18.11 -14.62 -0.94
N GLU A 81 18.96 -13.68 -1.35
CA GLU A 81 19.81 -12.92 -0.43
C GLU A 81 18.96 -11.85 0.26
N VAL A 82 18.89 -11.88 1.61
CA VAL A 82 18.02 -10.99 2.38
C VAL A 82 18.77 -10.38 3.55
N ALA A 83 18.82 -9.06 3.56
CA ALA A 83 19.19 -8.25 4.72
C ALA A 83 17.93 -7.67 5.38
N THR A 84 18.02 -7.39 6.67
CA THR A 84 16.92 -6.82 7.48
C THR A 84 17.39 -5.53 8.16
N LEU A 85 16.50 -4.55 8.27
CA LEU A 85 16.72 -3.34 9.05
C LEU A 85 15.45 -3.01 9.86
N ALA A 86 15.55 -3.16 11.19
CA ALA A 86 14.46 -2.72 12.06
C ALA A 86 14.46 -1.20 12.16
N CYS A 87 13.40 -0.57 11.69
CA CYS A 87 13.22 0.87 11.79
C CYS A 87 11.74 1.26 11.73
N ASP A 88 11.40 2.39 12.33
CA ASP A 88 10.13 3.06 12.09
C ASP A 88 10.29 3.99 10.89
N VAL A 89 9.52 3.76 9.84
CA VAL A 89 9.56 4.60 8.63
C VAL A 89 9.09 6.04 8.86
N ALA A 90 8.35 6.29 9.94
CA ALA A 90 7.95 7.64 10.34
C ALA A 90 9.12 8.49 10.84
N ASP A 91 10.18 7.85 11.36
CA ASP A 91 11.42 8.51 11.74
C ASP A 91 12.10 9.14 10.51
N GLY A 92 12.50 10.42 10.65
CA GLY A 92 13.09 11.22 9.58
C GLY A 92 14.35 10.63 8.95
N GLU A 93 15.16 9.92 9.73
CA GLU A 93 16.45 9.36 9.32
C GLU A 93 16.31 7.97 8.68
N SER A 94 15.20 7.29 8.89
CA SER A 94 15.00 5.91 8.43
C SER A 94 15.17 5.75 6.92
N ALA A 95 14.76 6.74 6.14
CA ALA A 95 14.90 6.71 4.69
C ALA A 95 16.38 6.68 4.25
N THR A 96 17.21 7.53 4.84
CA THR A 96 18.66 7.57 4.58
C THR A 96 19.33 6.28 5.00
N ARG A 97 19.04 5.79 6.21
CA ARG A 97 19.57 4.52 6.73
C ARG A 97 19.22 3.32 5.84
N LEU A 98 18.01 3.27 5.28
CA LEU A 98 17.60 2.20 4.35
C LEU A 98 18.38 2.23 3.05
N VAL A 99 18.63 3.41 2.49
CA VAL A 99 19.41 3.57 1.26
C VAL A 99 20.87 3.22 1.48
N GLU A 100 21.46 3.74 2.55
CA GLU A 100 22.85 3.43 2.95
C GLU A 100 23.05 1.93 3.19
N ALA A 101 22.17 1.28 3.97
CA ALA A 101 22.22 -0.15 4.22
C ALA A 101 22.12 -0.98 2.92
N ALA A 102 21.30 -0.57 1.95
CA ALA A 102 21.23 -1.25 0.67
C ALA A 102 22.53 -1.10 -0.14
N GLN A 103 23.15 0.10 -0.12
CA GLN A 103 24.40 0.36 -0.78
C GLN A 103 25.58 -0.36 -0.12
N GLU A 104 25.65 -0.36 1.21
CA GLU A 104 26.70 -1.06 1.97
C GLU A 104 26.61 -2.57 1.76
N GLN A 105 25.40 -3.13 1.81
CA GLN A 105 25.20 -4.58 1.70
C GLN A 105 25.38 -5.11 0.27
N TYR A 106 24.93 -4.33 -0.74
CA TYR A 106 24.78 -4.83 -2.11
C TYR A 106 25.46 -3.97 -3.19
N GLY A 107 25.99 -2.81 -2.83
CA GLY A 107 26.68 -1.89 -3.75
C GLY A 107 25.76 -1.14 -4.73
N ARG A 108 24.44 -1.29 -4.62
CA ARG A 108 23.44 -0.70 -5.53
C ARG A 108 22.04 -0.64 -4.91
N LEU A 109 21.15 0.12 -5.54
CA LEU A 109 19.74 0.18 -5.21
C LEU A 109 18.89 0.39 -6.48
N ASP A 110 18.08 -0.61 -6.84
CA ASP A 110 17.33 -0.60 -8.11
C ASP A 110 15.85 -0.35 -7.95
N ILE A 111 15.28 -0.85 -6.84
CA ILE A 111 13.84 -0.79 -6.58
C ILE A 111 13.62 -0.34 -5.14
N VAL A 112 12.76 0.66 -4.94
CA VAL A 112 12.21 0.97 -3.62
C VAL A 112 10.70 0.79 -3.67
N ILE A 113 10.15 0.02 -2.71
CA ILE A 113 8.71 -0.18 -2.54
C ILE A 113 8.30 0.35 -1.18
N SER A 114 7.67 1.51 -1.20
CA SER A 114 7.02 2.10 -0.03
C SER A 114 5.67 1.44 0.18
N ASN A 115 5.62 0.46 1.09
CA ASN A 115 4.42 -0.34 1.38
C ASN A 115 3.95 -0.19 2.83
N ALA A 116 4.81 0.17 3.77
CA ALA A 116 4.42 0.37 5.17
C ALA A 116 3.16 1.24 5.29
N GLY A 117 2.27 0.87 6.19
CA GLY A 117 1.02 1.60 6.39
C GLY A 117 0.29 1.18 7.66
N VAL A 118 -0.61 2.02 8.10
CA VAL A 118 -1.49 1.82 9.24
C VAL A 118 -2.94 1.96 8.78
N ILE A 119 -3.85 1.24 9.42
CA ILE A 119 -5.29 1.33 9.16
C ILE A 119 -5.97 1.63 10.48
N ARG A 120 -6.62 2.79 10.56
CA ARG A 120 -7.52 3.14 11.65
C ARG A 120 -8.92 3.32 11.08
N VAL A 121 -9.88 2.62 11.69
CA VAL A 121 -11.27 2.56 11.27
C VAL A 121 -12.14 3.17 12.36
N GLY A 122 -12.98 4.10 12.00
CA GLY A 122 -13.93 4.74 12.91
C GLY A 122 -14.52 6.01 12.33
N PRO A 123 -15.67 6.46 12.85
CA PRO A 123 -16.30 7.70 12.42
C PRO A 123 -15.45 8.93 12.79
N VAL A 124 -15.71 10.07 12.15
CA VAL A 124 -14.93 11.31 12.36
C VAL A 124 -14.97 11.76 13.82
N GLU A 125 -16.06 11.51 14.53
CA GLU A 125 -16.25 11.86 15.95
C GLU A 125 -15.29 11.10 16.89
N SER A 126 -14.77 9.96 16.45
CA SER A 126 -13.76 9.19 17.19
C SER A 126 -12.34 9.37 16.67
N THR A 127 -12.13 10.33 15.77
CA THR A 127 -10.83 10.61 15.14
C THR A 127 -10.16 11.82 15.79
N THR A 128 -8.86 11.74 16.01
CA THR A 128 -8.04 12.80 16.61
C THR A 128 -7.05 13.39 15.59
N ALA A 129 -6.47 14.57 15.87
CA ALA A 129 -5.41 15.15 15.04
C ALA A 129 -4.18 14.22 14.96
N ALA A 130 -3.82 13.56 16.05
CA ALA A 130 -2.71 12.61 16.08
C ALA A 130 -2.89 11.45 15.10
N ASP A 131 -4.13 10.98 14.86
CA ASP A 131 -4.40 9.93 13.88
C ASP A 131 -4.07 10.35 12.44
N PHE A 132 -4.27 11.63 12.13
CA PHE A 132 -3.86 12.19 10.84
C PHE A 132 -2.34 12.33 10.76
N GLU A 133 -1.70 12.82 11.82
CA GLU A 133 -0.25 12.99 11.89
C GLU A 133 0.45 11.65 11.68
N ASP A 134 0.06 10.61 12.40
CA ASP A 134 0.59 9.25 12.26
C ASP A 134 0.38 8.68 10.87
N ALA A 135 -0.85 8.77 10.36
CA ALA A 135 -1.18 8.26 9.03
C ALA A 135 -0.36 8.95 7.93
N VAL A 136 -0.24 10.28 8.00
CA VAL A 136 0.52 11.09 7.03
C VAL A 136 2.02 10.84 7.17
N ALA A 137 2.56 10.75 8.38
CA ALA A 137 3.97 10.45 8.62
C ALA A 137 4.37 9.12 7.96
N ILE A 138 3.57 8.06 8.16
CA ILE A 138 3.88 6.70 7.69
C ILE A 138 3.57 6.53 6.20
N MET A 139 2.43 7.02 5.71
CA MET A 139 1.92 6.67 4.38
C MET A 139 2.11 7.74 3.31
N ALA A 140 2.52 8.96 3.69
CA ALA A 140 2.80 10.04 2.75
C ALA A 140 4.25 10.55 2.86
N LEU A 141 4.68 10.98 4.05
CA LEU A 141 6.01 11.55 4.24
C LEU A 141 7.12 10.50 4.14
N ALA A 142 6.94 9.30 4.72
CA ALA A 142 7.94 8.23 4.62
C ALA A 142 8.20 7.80 3.17
N PRO A 143 7.19 7.54 2.31
CA PRO A 143 7.41 7.33 0.88
C PRO A 143 8.15 8.46 0.18
N ALA A 144 7.83 9.71 0.51
CA ALA A 144 8.50 10.87 -0.07
C ALA A 144 9.98 10.93 0.34
N ARG A 145 10.28 10.77 1.63
CA ARG A 145 11.64 10.74 2.16
C ARG A 145 12.46 9.60 1.54
N LEU A 146 11.90 8.40 1.44
CA LEU A 146 12.59 7.26 0.85
C LEU A 146 12.88 7.46 -0.65
N ALA A 147 11.92 8.02 -1.39
CA ALA A 147 12.12 8.36 -2.79
C ALA A 147 13.22 9.42 -2.97
N LEU A 148 13.21 10.48 -2.16
CA LEU A 148 14.22 11.55 -2.21
C LEU A 148 15.63 11.05 -1.83
N ALA A 149 15.73 10.14 -0.85
CA ALA A 149 17.01 9.53 -0.48
C ALA A 149 17.53 8.56 -1.57
N ALA A 150 16.64 7.78 -2.21
CA ALA A 150 17.02 6.82 -3.23
C ALA A 150 17.34 7.46 -4.59
N LEU A 151 16.70 8.59 -4.91
CA LEU A 151 16.79 9.22 -6.23
C LEU A 151 18.22 9.56 -6.68
N PRO A 152 19.10 10.17 -5.86
CA PRO A 152 20.48 10.46 -6.27
C PRO A 152 21.28 9.20 -6.66
N VAL A 153 21.11 8.13 -5.88
CA VAL A 153 21.74 6.82 -6.13
C VAL A 153 21.27 6.24 -7.45
N MET A 154 19.97 6.21 -7.67
CA MET A 154 19.36 5.66 -8.88
C MET A 154 19.72 6.50 -10.13
N GLN A 155 19.81 7.82 -9.99
CA GLN A 155 20.23 8.71 -11.08
C GLN A 155 21.70 8.48 -11.45
N ALA A 156 22.58 8.36 -10.46
CA ALA A 156 23.99 8.05 -10.68
C ALA A 156 24.19 6.67 -11.35
N GLN A 157 23.35 5.69 -11.02
CA GLN A 157 23.32 4.35 -11.64
C GLN A 157 22.76 4.37 -13.08
N GLY A 158 22.05 5.43 -13.47
CA GLY A 158 21.37 5.50 -14.76
C GLY A 158 20.08 4.67 -14.85
N HIS A 159 19.57 4.13 -13.75
CA HIS A 159 18.30 3.40 -13.68
C HIS A 159 17.78 3.29 -12.24
N GLY A 160 16.47 3.16 -12.11
CA GLY A 160 15.80 2.92 -10.83
C GLY A 160 14.28 2.80 -10.99
N ARG A 161 13.65 2.25 -9.97
CA ARG A 161 12.18 2.14 -9.86
C ARG A 161 11.72 2.55 -8.46
N ILE A 162 10.94 3.61 -8.40
CA ILE A 162 10.29 4.09 -7.17
C ILE A 162 8.83 3.65 -7.22
N VAL A 163 8.38 2.90 -6.22
CA VAL A 163 7.04 2.31 -6.16
C VAL A 163 6.36 2.74 -4.87
N THR A 164 5.17 3.34 -5.00
CA THR A 164 4.35 3.72 -3.85
C THR A 164 3.08 2.89 -3.83
N ILE A 165 2.90 2.10 -2.76
CA ILE A 165 1.64 1.37 -2.52
C ILE A 165 0.64 2.35 -1.92
N THR A 166 -0.25 2.85 -2.76
CA THR A 166 -1.32 3.75 -2.38
C THR A 166 -2.60 2.96 -2.03
N SER A 167 -3.75 3.40 -2.45
CA SER A 167 -5.03 2.72 -2.27
C SER A 167 -6.09 3.34 -3.16
N LEU A 168 -7.18 2.62 -3.40
CA LEU A 168 -8.42 3.24 -3.88
C LEU A 168 -8.90 4.35 -2.93
N GLY A 169 -8.62 4.21 -1.61
CA GLY A 169 -8.81 5.28 -0.62
C GLY A 169 -7.94 6.53 -0.81
N GLY A 170 -6.96 6.51 -1.73
CA GLY A 170 -6.21 7.69 -2.21
C GLY A 170 -6.79 8.32 -3.48
N LYS A 171 -7.85 7.76 -4.02
CA LYS A 171 -8.59 8.27 -5.19
C LYS A 171 -10.04 8.61 -4.84
N VAL A 172 -10.55 8.03 -3.76
CA VAL A 172 -11.92 8.22 -3.24
C VAL A 172 -11.85 8.30 -1.72
N GLY A 173 -12.46 9.31 -1.11
CA GLY A 173 -12.51 9.45 0.35
C GLY A 173 -13.45 8.41 0.95
N VAL A 174 -12.91 7.40 1.61
CA VAL A 174 -13.71 6.32 2.19
C VAL A 174 -14.22 6.72 3.57
N PRO A 175 -15.55 6.73 3.83
CA PRO A 175 -16.08 7.01 5.16
C PRO A 175 -15.52 6.03 6.20
N HIS A 176 -15.38 6.48 7.45
CA HIS A 176 -14.76 5.77 8.58
C HIS A 176 -13.26 5.41 8.38
N LEU A 177 -12.64 5.92 7.30
CA LEU A 177 -11.19 5.78 7.04
C LEU A 177 -10.56 7.14 6.72
N LEU A 178 -11.00 8.21 7.39
CA LEU A 178 -10.62 9.56 7.01
C LEU A 178 -9.11 9.86 7.13
N PRO A 179 -8.40 9.54 8.24
CA PRO A 179 -6.95 9.72 8.32
C PRO A 179 -6.19 8.89 7.27
N TYR A 180 -6.62 7.64 7.08
CA TYR A 180 -6.07 6.75 6.04
C TYR A 180 -6.24 7.34 4.63
N SER A 181 -7.46 7.76 4.28
CA SER A 181 -7.73 8.34 2.97
C SER A 181 -6.92 9.61 2.74
N THR A 182 -6.85 10.51 3.73
CA THR A 182 -6.03 11.73 3.66
C THR A 182 -4.58 11.41 3.32
N ALA A 183 -3.96 10.49 4.05
CA ALA A 183 -2.57 10.09 3.80
C ALA A 183 -2.39 9.41 2.44
N LYS A 184 -3.34 8.58 2.00
CA LYS A 184 -3.27 7.90 0.69
C LYS A 184 -3.51 8.85 -0.48
N PHE A 185 -4.34 9.90 -0.34
CA PHE A 185 -4.43 10.98 -1.34
C PHE A 185 -3.11 11.74 -1.45
N ALA A 186 -2.48 12.07 -0.33
CA ALA A 186 -1.16 12.72 -0.33
C ALA A 186 -0.10 11.84 -1.00
N ALA A 187 -0.09 10.52 -0.73
CA ALA A 187 0.81 9.57 -1.38
C ALA A 187 0.60 9.46 -2.90
N VAL A 188 -0.66 9.52 -3.35
CA VAL A 188 -0.99 9.55 -4.79
C VAL A 188 -0.45 10.83 -5.41
N GLY A 189 -0.76 12.00 -4.82
CA GLY A 189 -0.29 13.29 -5.32
C GLY A 189 1.23 13.36 -5.40
N PHE A 190 1.94 12.89 -4.36
CA PHE A 190 3.39 12.79 -4.37
C PHE A 190 3.91 11.89 -5.51
N SER A 191 3.37 10.68 -5.63
CA SER A 191 3.83 9.71 -6.63
C SER A 191 3.59 10.18 -8.06
N GLU A 192 2.43 10.78 -8.33
CA GLU A 192 2.09 11.33 -9.65
C GLU A 192 2.92 12.58 -9.98
N GLY A 193 3.11 13.48 -9.00
CA GLY A 193 3.93 14.67 -9.14
C GLY A 193 5.40 14.31 -9.41
N LEU A 194 5.98 13.42 -8.60
CA LEU A 194 7.36 12.96 -8.82
C LEU A 194 7.55 12.32 -10.19
N ARG A 195 6.58 11.54 -10.65
CA ARG A 195 6.62 10.96 -12.01
C ARG A 195 6.61 12.04 -13.09
N ALA A 196 5.80 13.09 -12.92
CA ALA A 196 5.75 14.20 -13.88
C ALA A 196 7.08 14.98 -13.92
N GLU A 197 7.70 15.23 -12.76
CA GLU A 197 8.98 15.91 -12.67
C GLU A 197 10.14 15.11 -13.27
N LEU A 198 10.20 13.79 -13.02
CA LEU A 198 11.25 12.94 -13.56
C LEU A 198 11.11 12.66 -15.07
N GLY A 199 9.92 12.86 -15.61
CA GLY A 199 9.65 12.79 -17.06
C GLY A 199 10.11 11.47 -17.69
N ARG A 200 10.98 11.56 -18.71
CA ARG A 200 11.57 10.41 -19.42
C ARG A 200 12.95 10.02 -18.89
N GLY A 201 13.28 10.44 -17.67
CA GLY A 201 14.55 10.12 -17.03
C GLY A 201 14.78 8.62 -16.80
N PRO A 202 15.96 8.27 -16.29
CA PRO A 202 16.35 6.87 -16.06
C PRO A 202 15.58 6.21 -14.89
N VAL A 203 15.01 7.01 -14.00
CA VAL A 203 14.24 6.54 -12.85
C VAL A 203 12.74 6.60 -13.16
N THR A 204 12.04 5.50 -12.93
CA THR A 204 10.61 5.41 -13.15
C THR A 204 9.84 5.40 -11.83
N VAL A 205 8.65 6.02 -11.83
CA VAL A 205 7.77 6.07 -10.67
C VAL A 205 6.47 5.33 -10.98
N THR A 206 6.12 4.39 -10.11
CA THR A 206 4.90 3.59 -10.22
C THR A 206 3.97 3.86 -9.04
N THR A 207 2.75 4.31 -9.33
CA THR A 207 1.67 4.45 -8.35
C THR A 207 0.83 3.17 -8.37
N VAL A 208 0.80 2.43 -7.27
CA VAL A 208 -0.04 1.23 -7.15
C VAL A 208 -1.32 1.58 -6.41
N VAL A 209 -2.47 1.24 -6.99
CA VAL A 209 -3.81 1.58 -6.46
C VAL A 209 -4.58 0.29 -6.16
N PRO A 210 -4.34 -0.34 -5.00
CA PRO A 210 -5.11 -1.50 -4.57
C PRO A 210 -6.51 -1.11 -4.10
N GLY A 211 -7.48 -2.03 -4.30
CA GLY A 211 -8.69 -2.09 -3.50
C GLY A 211 -8.47 -2.94 -2.25
N LEU A 212 -9.55 -3.46 -1.67
CA LEU A 212 -9.45 -4.41 -0.56
C LEU A 212 -8.77 -5.71 -1.00
N MET A 213 -7.89 -6.24 -0.15
CA MET A 213 -7.14 -7.47 -0.39
C MET A 213 -7.25 -8.39 0.82
N ARG A 214 -7.32 -9.69 0.57
CA ARG A 214 -7.30 -10.72 1.62
C ARG A 214 -5.88 -10.96 2.12
N THR A 215 -5.37 -10.00 2.87
CA THR A 215 -4.05 -10.09 3.55
C THR A 215 -4.19 -10.58 4.98
N GLY A 216 -5.37 -10.41 5.59
CA GLY A 216 -5.56 -10.57 7.03
C GLY A 216 -5.33 -9.28 7.83
N SER A 217 -5.04 -8.17 7.18
CA SER A 217 -4.70 -6.89 7.83
C SER A 217 -5.76 -6.35 8.80
N HIS A 218 -7.02 -6.78 8.69
CA HIS A 218 -8.08 -6.43 9.65
C HIS A 218 -7.79 -6.89 11.09
N VAL A 219 -6.92 -7.88 11.28
CA VAL A 219 -6.48 -8.36 12.60
C VAL A 219 -5.65 -7.31 13.33
N ASN A 220 -4.83 -6.56 12.59
CA ASN A 220 -3.93 -5.53 13.11
C ASN A 220 -4.43 -4.10 12.86
N ALA A 221 -5.52 -3.91 12.12
CA ALA A 221 -6.18 -2.62 12.00
C ALA A 221 -6.72 -2.18 13.37
N GLU A 222 -6.74 -0.90 13.62
CA GLU A 222 -7.25 -0.30 14.84
C GLU A 222 -8.67 0.21 14.64
N PHE A 223 -9.53 0.01 15.63
CA PHE A 223 -10.95 0.34 15.57
C PHE A 223 -11.34 1.27 16.72
N ALA A 224 -11.95 2.39 16.40
CA ALA A 224 -12.53 3.35 17.33
C ALA A 224 -14.05 3.48 17.10
N GLY A 225 -14.75 4.25 17.90
CA GLY A 225 -16.21 4.38 17.81
C GLY A 225 -16.93 3.13 18.30
N GLN A 226 -17.90 2.63 17.55
CA GLN A 226 -18.58 1.35 17.84
C GLN A 226 -17.71 0.17 17.39
N ARG A 227 -16.60 -0.05 18.10
CA ARG A 227 -15.47 -0.94 17.74
C ARG A 227 -15.85 -2.29 17.16
N ASP A 228 -16.78 -3.01 17.81
CA ASP A 228 -17.20 -4.36 17.37
C ASP A 228 -17.96 -4.34 16.03
N LYS A 229 -18.75 -3.28 15.80
CA LYS A 229 -19.44 -3.08 14.52
C LYS A 229 -18.45 -2.63 13.44
N GLU A 230 -17.54 -1.71 13.77
CA GLU A 230 -16.47 -1.26 12.86
C GLU A 230 -15.59 -2.44 12.43
N PHE A 231 -15.16 -3.27 13.38
CA PHE A 231 -14.42 -4.49 13.09
C PHE A 231 -15.21 -5.46 12.21
N THR A 232 -16.52 -5.55 12.42
CA THR A 232 -17.38 -6.48 11.69
C THR A 232 -17.46 -6.12 10.21
N TRP A 233 -17.84 -4.88 9.87
CA TRP A 233 -18.00 -4.50 8.45
C TRP A 233 -16.66 -4.49 7.73
N PHE A 234 -15.60 -3.97 8.37
CA PHE A 234 -14.27 -3.93 7.78
C PHE A 234 -13.71 -5.33 7.56
N GLY A 235 -13.84 -6.23 8.55
CA GLY A 235 -13.41 -7.61 8.45
C GLY A 235 -14.15 -8.40 7.35
N LEU A 236 -15.46 -8.18 7.20
CA LEU A 236 -16.24 -8.73 6.09
C LEU A 236 -15.75 -8.21 4.74
N GLY A 237 -15.58 -6.90 4.59
CA GLY A 237 -15.07 -6.28 3.38
C GLY A 237 -13.69 -6.81 2.99
N ALA A 238 -12.78 -6.95 3.96
CA ALA A 238 -11.43 -7.46 3.76
C ALA A 238 -11.35 -8.98 3.50
N SER A 239 -12.43 -9.73 3.70
CA SER A 239 -12.44 -11.20 3.61
C SER A 239 -13.28 -11.76 2.46
N LEU A 240 -14.35 -11.07 2.05
CA LEU A 240 -15.28 -11.57 1.04
C LEU A 240 -14.68 -11.51 -0.38
N PRO A 241 -14.66 -12.62 -1.13
CA PRO A 241 -13.97 -12.70 -2.42
C PRO A 241 -14.55 -11.84 -3.54
N LEU A 242 -15.81 -11.40 -3.42
CA LEU A 242 -16.44 -10.48 -4.38
C LEU A 242 -15.99 -9.03 -4.17
N ILE A 243 -15.56 -8.67 -2.97
CA ILE A 243 -15.17 -7.32 -2.57
C ILE A 243 -13.65 -7.19 -2.51
N SER A 244 -12.98 -8.24 -2.04
CA SER A 244 -11.54 -8.26 -1.83
C SER A 244 -10.82 -9.19 -2.79
N MET A 245 -9.66 -8.76 -3.24
CA MET A 245 -8.78 -9.51 -4.12
C MET A 245 -7.90 -10.49 -3.34
N ASP A 246 -7.51 -11.58 -3.99
CA ASP A 246 -6.46 -12.46 -3.49
C ASP A 246 -5.11 -11.73 -3.40
N ALA A 247 -4.45 -11.78 -2.23
CA ALA A 247 -3.27 -10.98 -1.97
C ALA A 247 -2.02 -11.46 -2.74
N GLU A 248 -1.87 -12.76 -2.98
CA GLU A 248 -0.76 -13.28 -3.78
C GLU A 248 -0.92 -12.87 -5.26
N ARG A 249 -2.14 -12.95 -5.79
CA ARG A 249 -2.43 -12.45 -7.13
C ARG A 249 -2.15 -10.95 -7.23
N ALA A 250 -2.48 -10.18 -6.18
CA ALA A 250 -2.16 -8.75 -6.12
C ALA A 250 -0.65 -8.51 -6.19
N ALA A 251 0.14 -9.21 -5.35
CA ALA A 251 1.59 -9.09 -5.34
C ALA A 251 2.21 -9.44 -6.70
N ARG A 252 1.79 -10.55 -7.32
CA ARG A 252 2.23 -10.92 -8.68
C ARG A 252 1.95 -9.83 -9.71
N GLN A 253 0.76 -9.25 -9.71
CA GLN A 253 0.40 -8.17 -10.65
C GLN A 253 1.21 -6.89 -10.39
N ILE A 254 1.44 -6.54 -9.12
CA ILE A 254 2.25 -5.39 -8.76
C ILE A 254 3.67 -5.56 -9.27
N VAL A 255 4.34 -6.65 -8.90
CA VAL A 255 5.75 -6.87 -9.26
C VAL A 255 5.91 -7.00 -10.78
N ALA A 256 4.98 -7.66 -11.48
CA ALA A 256 4.96 -7.69 -12.95
C ALA A 256 4.84 -6.27 -13.56
N GLY A 257 3.95 -5.44 -13.02
CA GLY A 257 3.81 -4.06 -13.47
C GLY A 257 5.03 -3.18 -13.16
N VAL A 258 5.68 -3.41 -12.02
CA VAL A 258 6.94 -2.74 -11.65
C VAL A 258 8.08 -3.14 -12.61
N ALA A 259 8.22 -4.42 -12.93
CA ALA A 259 9.17 -4.89 -13.94
C ALA A 259 8.95 -4.22 -15.29
N GLN A 260 7.69 -4.09 -15.71
CA GLN A 260 7.28 -3.41 -16.94
C GLN A 260 7.33 -1.87 -16.87
N ARG A 261 7.75 -1.31 -15.74
CA ARG A 261 7.82 0.15 -15.51
C ARG A 261 6.48 0.86 -15.75
N ARG A 262 5.37 0.22 -15.39
CA ARG A 262 4.03 0.83 -15.55
C ARG A 262 3.91 2.06 -14.67
N PRO A 263 3.40 3.17 -15.18
CA PRO A 263 3.26 4.40 -14.40
C PRO A 263 2.19 4.29 -13.30
N GLU A 264 1.15 3.52 -13.56
CA GLU A 264 0.05 3.28 -12.63
C GLU A 264 -0.45 1.84 -12.73
N ILE A 265 -0.78 1.23 -11.60
CA ILE A 265 -1.26 -0.15 -11.52
C ILE A 265 -2.55 -0.17 -10.70
N PHE A 266 -3.69 -0.36 -11.37
CA PHE A 266 -4.94 -0.75 -10.72
C PHE A 266 -5.03 -2.27 -10.68
N LEU A 267 -5.36 -2.81 -9.52
CA LEU A 267 -5.44 -4.27 -9.35
C LEU A 267 -6.76 -4.86 -9.84
N THR A 268 -7.81 -4.04 -9.91
CA THR A 268 -9.12 -4.46 -10.39
C THR A 268 -9.68 -3.45 -11.38
N PRO A 269 -10.38 -3.91 -12.46
CA PRO A 269 -11.06 -2.99 -13.38
C PRO A 269 -12.11 -2.12 -12.67
N ALA A 270 -12.83 -2.69 -11.71
CA ALA A 270 -13.82 -1.94 -10.92
C ALA A 270 -13.18 -0.76 -10.17
N GLY A 271 -12.03 -0.97 -9.52
CA GLY A 271 -11.29 0.11 -8.85
C GLY A 271 -10.84 1.20 -9.81
N GLN A 272 -10.44 0.84 -11.01
CA GLN A 272 -10.08 1.81 -12.06
C GLN A 272 -11.30 2.65 -12.49
N VAL A 273 -12.44 2.02 -12.70
CA VAL A 273 -13.69 2.72 -13.06
C VAL A 273 -14.12 3.67 -11.95
N VAL A 274 -14.18 3.19 -10.70
CA VAL A 274 -14.54 4.01 -9.53
C VAL A 274 -13.62 5.22 -9.39
N SER A 275 -12.31 5.04 -9.52
CA SER A 275 -11.35 6.15 -9.47
C SER A 275 -11.59 7.20 -10.55
N ARG A 276 -11.93 6.78 -11.78
CA ARG A 276 -12.21 7.70 -12.89
C ARG A 276 -13.54 8.43 -12.72
N VAL A 277 -14.56 7.71 -12.28
CA VAL A 277 -15.88 8.31 -11.99
C VAL A 277 -15.74 9.34 -10.88
N ALA A 278 -14.99 9.05 -9.83
CA ALA A 278 -14.76 9.99 -8.74
C ALA A 278 -14.12 11.31 -9.21
N GLY A 279 -13.17 11.23 -10.16
CA GLY A 279 -12.55 12.42 -10.73
C GLY A 279 -13.45 13.21 -11.69
N LEU A 280 -14.37 12.53 -12.40
CA LEU A 280 -15.26 13.15 -13.37
C LEU A 280 -16.57 13.67 -12.75
N ALA A 281 -17.05 13.03 -11.70
CA ALA A 281 -18.32 13.33 -11.05
C ALA A 281 -18.16 13.33 -9.51
N PRO A 282 -17.42 14.29 -8.93
CA PRO A 282 -17.12 14.31 -7.49
C PRO A 282 -18.39 14.45 -6.63
N GLU A 283 -19.38 15.24 -7.05
CA GLU A 283 -20.64 15.41 -6.32
C GLU A 283 -21.44 14.11 -6.25
N LEU A 284 -21.56 13.38 -7.37
CA LEU A 284 -22.21 12.08 -7.41
C LEU A 284 -21.47 11.07 -6.51
N THR A 285 -20.14 11.08 -6.57
CA THR A 285 -19.33 10.21 -5.72
C THR A 285 -19.57 10.48 -4.24
N THR A 286 -19.58 11.76 -3.85
CA THR A 286 -19.88 12.17 -2.46
C THR A 286 -21.29 11.77 -2.04
N ALA A 287 -22.29 11.93 -2.90
CA ALA A 287 -23.68 11.53 -2.61
C ALA A 287 -23.79 10.00 -2.40
N VAL A 288 -23.11 9.20 -3.23
CA VAL A 288 -23.06 7.73 -3.07
C VAL A 288 -22.35 7.35 -1.77
N LEU A 289 -21.22 7.98 -1.45
CA LEU A 289 -20.47 7.69 -0.20
C LEU A 289 -21.28 8.09 1.04
N HIS A 290 -22.03 9.19 0.97
CA HIS A 290 -22.96 9.59 2.03
C HIS A 290 -24.08 8.54 2.23
N ALA A 291 -24.65 8.02 1.14
CA ALA A 291 -25.61 6.93 1.24
C ALA A 291 -25.02 5.65 1.84
N VAL A 292 -23.78 5.29 1.46
CA VAL A 292 -23.04 4.15 2.07
C VAL A 292 -22.84 4.39 3.57
N GLN A 293 -22.38 5.56 3.96
CA GLN A 293 -22.18 5.92 5.36
C GLN A 293 -23.49 5.82 6.16
N SER A 294 -24.59 6.34 5.63
CA SER A 294 -25.88 6.39 6.35
C SER A 294 -26.62 5.05 6.41
N LEU A 295 -26.41 4.15 5.42
CA LEU A 295 -27.19 2.92 5.29
C LEU A 295 -26.44 1.65 5.70
N ILE A 296 -25.10 1.69 5.66
CA ILE A 296 -24.27 0.48 5.77
C ILE A 296 -23.31 0.55 6.97
N LEU A 297 -22.72 1.73 7.21
CA LEU A 297 -21.73 1.87 8.26
C LEU A 297 -22.38 2.08 9.63
N PRO A 298 -21.70 1.76 10.73
CA PRO A 298 -22.19 2.01 12.08
C PRO A 298 -22.50 3.49 12.31
N ASP A 299 -23.51 3.77 13.14
CA ASP A 299 -23.79 5.14 13.56
C ASP A 299 -22.59 5.76 14.28
N PRO A 300 -22.39 7.11 14.15
CA PRO A 300 -21.40 7.83 14.92
C PRO A 300 -21.56 7.61 16.44
N GLY A 301 -20.46 7.60 17.16
CA GLY A 301 -20.46 7.45 18.63
C GLY A 301 -19.47 6.37 19.08
N GLY A 302 -19.40 6.19 20.39
CA GLY A 302 -18.46 5.26 21.01
C GLY A 302 -17.14 5.92 21.42
N ASP A 303 -16.14 5.09 21.67
CA ASP A 303 -14.86 5.53 22.23
C ASP A 303 -13.92 6.14 21.18
N THR A 304 -13.18 7.15 21.57
CA THR A 304 -12.08 7.71 20.77
C THR A 304 -10.82 6.85 20.83
N GLU A 305 -10.64 6.06 21.92
CA GLU A 305 -9.52 5.13 22.04
C GLU A 305 -9.66 3.99 21.03
N ALA A 306 -8.64 3.78 20.20
CA ALA A 306 -8.61 2.71 19.23
C ALA A 306 -8.06 1.41 19.83
N VAL A 307 -8.65 0.30 19.41
CA VAL A 307 -8.26 -1.05 19.84
C VAL A 307 -7.96 -1.92 18.62
N PRO A 308 -6.84 -2.68 18.64
CA PRO A 308 -6.51 -3.59 17.56
C PRO A 308 -7.58 -4.67 17.34
N GLY A 309 -7.84 -5.04 16.07
CA GLY A 309 -8.88 -5.99 15.69
C GLY A 309 -8.78 -7.35 16.36
N HIS A 310 -7.57 -7.83 16.67
CA HIS A 310 -7.39 -9.12 17.37
C HIS A 310 -7.92 -9.13 18.81
N ARG A 311 -8.15 -7.96 19.41
CA ARG A 311 -8.75 -7.82 20.76
C ARG A 311 -10.28 -7.66 20.72
N LEU A 312 -10.86 -7.54 19.54
CA LEU A 312 -12.29 -7.27 19.35
C LEU A 312 -13.10 -8.54 19.05
N ARG A 313 -14.39 -8.44 19.31
CA ARG A 313 -15.38 -9.44 18.91
C ARG A 313 -16.28 -8.85 17.83
N ALA A 314 -16.62 -9.66 16.83
CA ALA A 314 -17.58 -9.22 15.83
C ALA A 314 -18.98 -9.03 16.45
N ALA A 315 -19.71 -8.04 15.95
CA ALA A 315 -21.11 -7.81 16.32
C ALA A 315 -22.05 -8.91 15.78
N LEU A 316 -21.58 -9.76 14.85
CA LEU A 316 -22.29 -10.95 14.38
C LEU A 316 -21.96 -12.16 15.24
N PRO A 317 -22.87 -13.18 15.32
CA PRO A 317 -22.57 -14.44 15.97
C PRO A 317 -21.26 -15.04 15.44
N GLN A 318 -20.38 -15.48 16.35
CA GLN A 318 -19.04 -15.97 16.01
C GLN A 318 -19.01 -17.07 14.92
N PRO A 319 -19.92 -18.07 14.90
CA PRO A 319 -19.93 -19.05 13.81
C PRO A 319 -20.19 -18.43 12.45
N VAL A 320 -21.08 -17.43 12.37
CA VAL A 320 -21.44 -16.74 11.12
C VAL A 320 -20.29 -15.86 10.66
N PHE A 321 -19.79 -14.99 11.53
CA PHE A 321 -18.65 -14.14 11.22
C PHE A 321 -17.44 -14.98 10.85
N GLY A 322 -17.15 -16.03 11.61
CA GLY A 322 -16.06 -16.95 11.35
C GLY A 322 -16.15 -17.66 10.00
N ALA A 323 -17.34 -18.06 9.55
CA ALA A 323 -17.54 -18.64 8.22
C ALA A 323 -17.29 -17.60 7.11
N LEU A 324 -17.87 -16.41 7.24
CA LEU A 324 -17.76 -15.33 6.24
C LEU A 324 -16.33 -14.76 6.13
N THR A 325 -15.56 -14.78 7.23
CA THR A 325 -14.18 -14.29 7.26
C THR A 325 -13.12 -15.40 7.17
N SER A 326 -13.52 -16.64 6.92
CA SER A 326 -12.61 -17.80 6.89
C SER A 326 -11.41 -17.59 5.97
N MET A 327 -11.61 -17.05 4.78
CA MET A 327 -10.54 -16.76 3.82
C MET A 327 -9.59 -15.66 4.33
N GLY A 328 -10.11 -14.61 4.95
CA GLY A 328 -9.29 -13.54 5.56
C GLY A 328 -8.47 -14.04 6.75
N ARG A 329 -9.03 -14.92 7.60
CA ARG A 329 -8.32 -15.53 8.72
C ARG A 329 -7.24 -16.51 8.26
N ALA A 330 -7.52 -17.32 7.24
CA ALA A 330 -6.51 -18.18 6.63
C ALA A 330 -5.35 -17.36 6.05
N ALA A 331 -5.65 -16.24 5.41
CA ALA A 331 -4.66 -15.30 4.92
C ALA A 331 -3.84 -14.67 6.06
N ALA A 332 -4.49 -14.27 7.17
CA ALA A 332 -3.80 -13.71 8.33
C ALA A 332 -2.75 -14.67 8.91
N ALA A 333 -3.11 -15.94 9.09
CA ALA A 333 -2.18 -16.97 9.55
C ALA A 333 -1.03 -17.21 8.54
N ARG A 334 -1.34 -17.22 7.24
CA ARG A 334 -0.36 -17.50 6.19
C ARG A 334 0.64 -16.37 5.99
N PHE A 335 0.22 -15.13 6.19
CA PHE A 335 1.00 -13.91 5.88
C PHE A 335 1.50 -13.17 7.12
N ASN A 336 1.71 -13.87 8.23
CA ASN A 336 2.25 -13.37 9.51
C ASN A 336 1.39 -12.30 10.23
N GLU A 337 0.14 -12.13 9.89
CA GLU A 337 -0.71 -11.11 10.54
C GLU A 337 -1.20 -11.51 11.94
N THR A 338 -1.18 -12.81 12.29
CA THR A 338 -1.68 -13.30 13.59
C THR A 338 -0.69 -13.16 14.74
N ARG A 339 0.61 -12.96 14.47
CA ARG A 339 1.64 -12.95 15.51
C ARG A 339 1.63 -11.73 16.41
N ALA A 340 1.19 -10.57 15.92
CA ALA A 340 1.00 -9.41 16.78
C ALA A 340 -0.11 -9.66 17.85
N ALA A 341 -1.03 -10.59 17.56
CA ALA A 341 -2.11 -10.98 18.46
C ALA A 341 -1.68 -11.97 19.57
N GLU A 342 -0.55 -12.66 19.39
CA GLU A 342 -0.04 -13.68 20.31
C GLU A 342 0.97 -13.13 21.33
N ARG A 343 1.27 -11.82 21.26
CA ARG A 343 2.18 -11.18 22.21
C ARG A 343 1.44 -10.66 23.42
N PRO A 344 1.99 -10.88 24.64
CA PRO A 344 1.42 -10.39 25.89
C PRO A 344 1.39 -8.87 25.98
#